data_5f6a407c019ec92817972c1ac832dbf6
#
_entry.id   5f6a407c019ec92817972c1ac832dbf6
#
_cell.length_a   1.000
_cell.length_b   1.000
_cell.length_c   1.000
_cell.angle_alpha   90.00
_cell.angle_beta   90.00
_cell.angle_gamma   90.00
#
_symmetry.space_group_name_H-M   'P 1'
#
loop_
_entity.id
_entity.type
_entity.pdbx_description
1 polymer ?
#
loop_
_entity_poly.entity_id
_entity_poly.type
_entity_poly.pdbx_seq_one_letter_code
_entity_poly.pdbx_strand_id
1 'polypeptide(L)'
;MKYRSRLNSLIILSFLLLLCPQVQATRIKDIADMEGVRDNQLMGYGLVIGLNGTGDDTTKSVFTKQAIANMVKRMGVAMSADVFKQMKTKNIAAVIVTAELPPFIRPGSAIDILVSSIGDSTSLSGGTLLMTPLKGPDGNTYAVAQGPLAVGGISFGGKGAKAQKNFPTSGRVTGGAIIERAVNYAMPATGDLLYQLRETDFTSVARMTEAINKHFGSGTAHSMDSRSVKVQKPPGFKGDLITFISALESIEFDPDRPARIVVNERTGTIVMGQDIRISTVAVSHGNLNLIITDSTEIVQPNPLTAGTTAAAPKTTVSATEDKGNLVVLQMGVNIGEIARALNAIGVTPRDLIAIFQAIKAAGALQGELVIL
;
A
#
# COMPACT_ATOMS: atom_id res chain seq x y z
N MET A 1 20.20 -45.20 -37.56
CA MET A 1 19.22 -44.12 -37.66
C MET A 1 18.16 -44.10 -36.55
N LYS A 2 17.70 -45.19 -36.00
CA LYS A 2 16.65 -45.25 -34.94
C LYS A 2 17.04 -44.69 -33.56
N TYR A 3 18.33 -44.67 -33.18
CA TYR A 3 18.77 -44.14 -31.89
C TYR A 3 18.79 -42.58 -31.82
N ARG A 4 19.10 -41.91 -32.92
CA ARG A 4 19.09 -40.43 -32.98
C ARG A 4 17.69 -39.84 -32.91
N SER A 5 16.67 -40.53 -33.45
CA SER A 5 15.29 -40.07 -33.37
C SER A 5 14.72 -40.16 -31.94
N ARG A 6 15.08 -41.20 -31.19
CA ARG A 6 14.65 -41.35 -29.78
C ARG A 6 15.32 -40.35 -28.84
N LEU A 7 16.58 -39.98 -29.09
CA LEU A 7 17.29 -38.96 -28.31
C LEU A 7 16.71 -37.56 -28.54
N ASN A 8 16.39 -37.24 -29.81
CA ASN A 8 15.72 -35.94 -30.12
C ASN A 8 14.31 -35.87 -29.56
N SER A 9 13.54 -36.96 -29.53
CA SER A 9 12.22 -37.01 -28.88
C SER A 9 12.31 -36.80 -27.36
N LEU A 10 13.33 -37.34 -26.70
CA LEU A 10 13.57 -37.19 -25.28
C LEU A 10 13.98 -35.71 -24.93
N ILE A 11 14.79 -35.11 -25.78
CA ILE A 11 15.21 -33.68 -25.61
C ILE A 11 14.02 -32.74 -25.81
N ILE A 12 13.16 -33.00 -26.82
CA ILE A 12 11.95 -32.23 -27.07
C ILE A 12 10.95 -32.37 -25.92
N LEU A 13 10.79 -33.59 -25.39
CA LEU A 13 9.92 -33.86 -24.24
C LEU A 13 10.44 -33.20 -22.96
N SER A 14 11.76 -33.17 -22.75
CA SER A 14 12.41 -32.46 -21.63
C SER A 14 12.29 -30.98 -21.76
N PHE A 15 12.35 -30.40 -22.96
CA PHE A 15 12.19 -28.98 -23.23
C PHE A 15 10.71 -28.51 -23.07
N LEU A 16 9.76 -29.40 -23.38
CA LEU A 16 8.33 -29.12 -23.19
C LEU A 16 7.93 -29.11 -21.69
N LEU A 17 8.62 -29.85 -20.84
CA LEU A 17 8.42 -29.87 -19.38
C LEU A 17 8.97 -28.61 -18.67
N LEU A 18 9.89 -27.89 -19.31
CA LEU A 18 10.44 -26.60 -18.78
C LEU A 18 9.60 -25.38 -19.07
N LEU A 19 8.55 -25.50 -19.88
CA LEU A 19 7.61 -24.42 -20.24
C LEU A 19 6.35 -24.40 -19.35
N CYS A 20 6.42 -24.89 -18.12
CA CYS A 20 5.33 -24.70 -17.16
C CYS A 20 5.26 -23.20 -16.83
N PRO A 21 4.16 -22.49 -17.15
CA PRO A 21 3.98 -21.12 -16.71
C PRO A 21 4.06 -21.11 -15.18
N GLN A 22 4.97 -20.32 -14.63
CA GLN A 22 5.00 -20.11 -13.19
C GLN A 22 3.74 -19.32 -12.82
N VAL A 23 2.74 -20.02 -12.34
CA VAL A 23 1.58 -19.39 -11.69
C VAL A 23 2.16 -18.65 -10.50
N GLN A 24 2.06 -17.32 -10.49
CA GLN A 24 2.46 -16.49 -9.35
C GLN A 24 1.38 -16.61 -8.28
N ALA A 25 1.39 -17.74 -7.58
CA ALA A 25 0.53 -17.96 -6.45
C ALA A 25 0.94 -17.02 -5.31
N THR A 26 -0.04 -16.40 -4.67
CA THR A 26 0.16 -15.47 -3.55
C THR A 26 -0.32 -16.15 -2.27
N ARG A 27 0.43 -16.00 -1.16
CA ARG A 27 0.03 -16.60 0.12
C ARG A 27 -1.12 -15.82 0.74
N ILE A 28 -1.98 -16.51 1.49
CA ILE A 28 -3.11 -15.89 2.21
C ILE A 28 -2.66 -14.70 3.05
N LYS A 29 -1.58 -14.82 3.82
CA LYS A 29 -1.05 -13.74 4.66
C LYS A 29 -0.64 -12.45 3.93
N ASP A 30 -0.37 -12.55 2.62
CA ASP A 30 0.09 -11.41 1.84
C ASP A 30 -1.09 -10.52 1.38
N ILE A 31 -2.33 -11.05 1.38
CA ILE A 31 -3.53 -10.36 0.86
C ILE A 31 -4.74 -10.39 1.78
N ALA A 32 -4.67 -11.12 2.88
CA ALA A 32 -5.74 -11.20 3.87
C ALA A 32 -5.19 -10.99 5.28
N ASP A 33 -5.98 -10.38 6.12
CA ASP A 33 -5.69 -10.13 7.52
C ASP A 33 -6.71 -10.85 8.40
N MET A 34 -6.29 -11.34 9.57
CA MET A 34 -7.20 -11.93 10.54
C MET A 34 -7.98 -10.83 11.25
N GLU A 35 -9.30 -10.99 11.37
CA GLU A 35 -10.16 -10.01 12.05
C GLU A 35 -9.72 -9.79 13.49
N GLY A 36 -9.70 -8.49 13.89
CA GLY A 36 -9.28 -8.07 15.23
C GLY A 36 -7.78 -7.96 15.42
N VAL A 37 -6.96 -8.55 14.54
CA VAL A 37 -5.50 -8.43 14.57
C VAL A 37 -5.10 -7.21 13.76
N ARG A 38 -4.93 -6.07 14.45
CA ARG A 38 -4.57 -4.80 13.82
C ARG A 38 -3.72 -3.96 14.74
N ASP A 39 -2.95 -3.07 14.17
CA ASP A 39 -2.26 -2.02 14.91
C ASP A 39 -3.28 -1.04 15.50
N ASN A 40 -3.04 -0.64 16.76
CA ASN A 40 -3.85 0.35 17.44
C ASN A 40 -3.08 1.67 17.52
N GLN A 41 -3.76 2.76 17.21
CA GLN A 41 -3.16 4.08 17.25
C GLN A 41 -3.14 4.61 18.68
N LEU A 42 -1.97 5.06 19.14
CA LEU A 42 -1.79 5.72 20.41
C LEU A 42 -1.43 7.18 20.21
N MET A 43 -1.93 8.04 21.09
CA MET A 43 -1.62 9.47 21.07
C MET A 43 -1.39 9.98 22.48
N GLY A 44 -0.43 10.91 22.61
CA GLY A 44 -0.13 11.59 23.86
C GLY A 44 0.22 13.06 23.64
N TYR A 45 -0.03 13.87 24.65
CA TYR A 45 0.43 15.25 24.73
C TYR A 45 1.66 15.32 25.64
N GLY A 46 2.76 15.84 25.11
CA GLY A 46 4.05 15.89 25.79
C GLY A 46 4.75 17.23 25.69
N LEU A 47 5.91 17.30 26.35
CA LEU A 47 6.84 18.41 26.27
C LEU A 47 8.22 17.91 25.83
N VAL A 48 8.81 18.63 24.90
CA VAL A 48 10.22 18.46 24.52
C VAL A 48 11.01 19.60 25.14
N ILE A 49 12.11 19.22 25.82
CA ILE A 49 13.01 20.16 26.50
C ILE A 49 14.40 20.14 25.86
N GLY A 50 15.24 21.11 26.24
CA GLY A 50 16.63 21.18 25.75
C GLY A 50 16.79 21.83 24.37
N LEU A 51 15.74 22.53 23.90
CA LEU A 51 15.77 23.24 22.62
C LEU A 51 16.54 24.55 22.76
N ASN A 52 17.56 24.74 21.92
CA ASN A 52 18.42 25.92 21.97
C ASN A 52 17.77 27.16 21.31
N GLY A 53 16.75 27.70 21.99
CA GLY A 53 16.03 28.89 21.51
C GLY A 53 15.06 28.63 20.34
N THR A 54 14.86 27.36 19.95
CA THR A 54 13.99 26.94 18.84
C THR A 54 12.61 26.44 19.28
N GLY A 55 12.40 26.35 20.59
CA GLY A 55 11.11 25.93 21.17
C GLY A 55 10.04 27.00 21.08
N ASP A 56 8.89 26.72 21.70
CA ASP A 56 7.73 27.60 21.72
C ASP A 56 8.02 28.90 22.48
N ASP A 57 7.49 29.99 21.97
CA ASP A 57 7.47 31.26 22.70
C ASP A 57 6.35 31.25 23.73
N THR A 58 6.71 31.02 25.00
CA THR A 58 5.73 30.94 26.10
C THR A 58 5.00 32.25 26.36
N THR A 59 5.36 33.35 25.73
CA THR A 59 4.59 34.61 25.78
C THR A 59 3.38 34.54 24.85
N LYS A 60 3.41 33.71 23.80
CA LYS A 60 2.37 33.52 22.80
C LYS A 60 1.61 32.21 23.00
N SER A 61 2.32 31.12 23.31
CA SER A 61 1.76 29.77 23.47
C SER A 61 1.27 29.55 24.91
N VAL A 62 0.03 29.90 25.19
CA VAL A 62 -0.58 29.78 26.53
C VAL A 62 -0.67 28.31 26.97
N PHE A 63 -0.97 27.39 26.06
CA PHE A 63 -1.06 25.97 26.38
C PHE A 63 0.29 25.34 26.73
N THR A 64 1.39 25.73 26.07
CA THR A 64 2.76 25.30 26.44
C THR A 64 3.11 25.80 27.84
N LYS A 65 2.79 27.07 28.12
CA LYS A 65 3.01 27.67 29.44
C LYS A 65 2.25 26.93 30.54
N GLN A 66 0.98 26.60 30.27
CA GLN A 66 0.14 25.85 31.22
C GLN A 66 0.66 24.42 31.42
N ALA A 67 1.14 23.75 30.37
CA ALA A 67 1.69 22.42 30.45
C ALA A 67 2.97 22.39 31.33
N ILE A 68 3.85 23.38 31.16
CA ILE A 68 5.04 23.53 32.02
C ILE A 68 4.64 23.72 33.48
N ALA A 69 3.68 24.60 33.76
CA ALA A 69 3.19 24.85 35.12
C ALA A 69 2.61 23.57 35.76
N ASN A 70 1.81 22.83 35.02
CA ASN A 70 1.24 21.55 35.48
C ASN A 70 2.31 20.51 35.74
N MET A 71 3.35 20.43 34.90
CA MET A 71 4.47 19.53 35.05
C MET A 71 5.25 19.84 36.34
N VAL A 72 5.65 21.11 36.53
CA VAL A 72 6.41 21.58 37.69
C VAL A 72 5.60 21.34 38.98
N LYS A 73 4.30 21.58 38.95
CA LYS A 73 3.38 21.30 40.07
C LYS A 73 3.34 19.80 40.42
N ARG A 74 3.31 18.93 39.42
CA ARG A 74 3.35 17.46 39.65
C ARG A 74 4.68 16.99 40.25
N MET A 75 5.78 17.72 39.99
CA MET A 75 7.07 17.49 40.61
C MET A 75 7.19 18.05 42.04
N GLY A 76 6.11 18.59 42.61
CA GLY A 76 6.06 19.09 43.98
C GLY A 76 6.51 20.56 44.12
N VAL A 77 6.80 21.25 43.02
CA VAL A 77 7.20 22.67 43.06
C VAL A 77 5.97 23.57 42.93
N ALA A 78 5.68 24.35 43.94
CA ALA A 78 4.61 25.34 43.91
C ALA A 78 5.06 26.58 43.10
N MET A 79 4.27 26.95 42.09
CA MET A 79 4.52 28.11 41.27
C MET A 79 3.52 29.20 41.61
N SER A 80 3.98 30.42 42.00
CA SER A 80 3.10 31.56 42.24
C SER A 80 2.55 32.08 40.93
N ALA A 81 1.42 32.80 41.00
CA ALA A 81 0.78 33.44 39.84
C ALA A 81 1.70 34.42 39.13
N ASP A 82 2.55 35.12 39.89
CA ASP A 82 3.46 36.13 39.34
C ASP A 82 4.63 35.45 38.57
N VAL A 83 5.18 34.37 39.11
CA VAL A 83 6.21 33.57 38.43
C VAL A 83 5.64 32.97 37.15
N PHE A 84 4.40 32.47 37.18
CA PHE A 84 3.72 31.97 36.01
C PHE A 84 3.54 33.04 34.93
N LYS A 85 3.13 34.27 35.29
CA LYS A 85 2.98 35.39 34.34
C LYS A 85 4.30 35.77 33.69
N GLN A 86 5.38 35.81 34.46
CA GLN A 86 6.71 36.25 34.01
C GLN A 86 7.52 35.16 33.28
N MET A 87 7.03 33.94 33.26
CA MET A 87 7.74 32.82 32.59
C MET A 87 7.93 33.12 31.11
N LYS A 88 9.21 33.18 30.71
CA LYS A 88 9.65 33.32 29.31
C LYS A 88 10.70 32.29 29.03
N THR A 89 10.45 31.40 28.09
CA THR A 89 11.41 30.40 27.62
C THR A 89 11.15 30.07 26.14
N LYS A 90 12.20 29.68 25.44
CA LYS A 90 12.14 29.12 24.07
C LYS A 90 12.89 27.79 24.00
N ASN A 91 13.14 27.19 25.15
CA ASN A 91 13.88 25.92 25.25
C ASN A 91 12.93 24.71 25.39
N ILE A 92 11.63 24.94 25.35
CA ILE A 92 10.59 23.93 25.53
C ILE A 92 9.58 24.06 24.41
N ALA A 93 9.09 22.94 23.90
CA ALA A 93 8.00 22.88 22.92
C ALA A 93 6.92 21.90 23.37
N ALA A 94 5.66 22.28 23.18
CA ALA A 94 4.55 21.37 23.30
C ALA A 94 4.44 20.51 22.05
N VAL A 95 4.23 19.21 22.25
CA VAL A 95 4.23 18.23 21.18
C VAL A 95 3.08 17.24 21.29
N ILE A 96 2.62 16.77 20.15
CA ILE A 96 1.84 15.53 20.04
C ILE A 96 2.81 14.38 19.76
N VAL A 97 2.62 13.29 20.50
CA VAL A 97 3.36 12.05 20.34
C VAL A 97 2.38 11.00 19.82
N THR A 98 2.73 10.36 18.72
CA THR A 98 1.95 9.26 18.14
C THR A 98 2.78 7.99 18.09
N ALA A 99 2.12 6.86 18.27
CA ALA A 99 2.74 5.54 18.16
C ALA A 99 1.72 4.54 17.61
N GLU A 100 2.23 3.50 16.97
CA GLU A 100 1.46 2.33 16.57
C GLU A 100 1.74 1.21 17.56
N LEU A 101 0.68 0.71 18.17
CA LEU A 101 0.72 -0.41 19.12
C LEU A 101 0.42 -1.70 18.35
N PRO A 102 1.43 -2.54 18.07
CA PRO A 102 1.22 -3.80 17.35
C PRO A 102 0.32 -4.76 18.16
N PRO A 103 -0.44 -5.62 17.47
CA PRO A 103 -1.19 -6.68 18.14
C PRO A 103 -0.25 -7.64 18.88
N PHE A 104 -0.76 -8.27 19.93
CA PHE A 104 -0.04 -9.26 20.77
C PHE A 104 1.26 -8.78 21.44
N ILE A 105 1.57 -7.49 21.37
CA ILE A 105 2.75 -6.95 22.06
C ILE A 105 2.56 -7.06 23.57
N ARG A 106 3.63 -7.37 24.27
CA ARG A 106 3.60 -7.56 25.73
C ARG A 106 4.07 -6.31 26.49
N PRO A 107 3.58 -6.08 27.70
CA PRO A 107 4.12 -5.07 28.60
C PRO A 107 5.65 -5.22 28.77
N GLY A 108 6.35 -4.08 28.81
CA GLY A 108 7.80 -4.01 28.83
C GLY A 108 8.48 -3.98 27.46
N SER A 109 7.75 -4.23 26.37
CA SER A 109 8.28 -4.08 25.02
C SER A 109 8.40 -2.61 24.65
N ALA A 110 9.39 -2.28 23.80
CA ALA A 110 9.61 -0.94 23.28
C ALA A 110 9.02 -0.78 21.86
N ILE A 111 8.44 0.39 21.59
CA ILE A 111 7.93 0.77 20.28
C ILE A 111 8.47 2.15 19.86
N ASP A 112 8.51 2.39 18.56
CA ASP A 112 8.90 3.66 18.00
C ASP A 112 7.78 4.69 18.17
N ILE A 113 8.19 5.96 18.32
CA ILE A 113 7.26 7.08 18.41
C ILE A 113 7.62 8.17 17.41
N LEU A 114 6.59 8.87 16.96
CA LEU A 114 6.71 10.11 16.21
C LEU A 114 6.28 11.27 17.10
N VAL A 115 7.12 12.30 17.13
CA VAL A 115 6.90 13.50 17.94
C VAL A 115 6.78 14.70 17.02
N SER A 116 5.69 15.44 17.10
CA SER A 116 5.42 16.60 16.24
C SER A 116 5.03 17.81 17.08
N SER A 117 5.61 18.96 16.79
CA SER A 117 5.27 20.21 17.46
C SER A 117 3.86 20.64 17.14
N ILE A 118 3.15 21.18 18.15
CA ILE A 118 1.83 21.78 18.00
C ILE A 118 1.86 23.29 18.26
N GLY A 119 2.99 23.81 18.74
CA GLY A 119 3.19 25.21 19.02
C GLY A 119 3.85 25.97 17.87
N ASP A 120 4.53 27.03 18.22
CA ASP A 120 5.29 27.89 17.32
C ASP A 120 6.80 27.57 17.30
N SER A 121 7.20 26.40 17.77
CA SER A 121 8.59 25.97 17.73
C SER A 121 9.10 25.84 16.29
N THR A 122 10.32 26.30 16.06
CA THR A 122 10.94 26.31 14.74
C THR A 122 11.77 25.06 14.47
N SER A 123 12.19 24.35 15.51
CA SER A 123 12.91 23.08 15.42
C SER A 123 12.85 22.31 16.74
N LEU A 124 12.77 20.99 16.65
CA LEU A 124 12.88 20.05 17.77
C LEU A 124 14.29 19.42 17.87
N SER A 125 15.22 19.84 17.04
CA SER A 125 16.58 19.26 16.99
C SER A 125 17.31 19.44 18.32
N GLY A 126 17.95 18.37 18.79
CA GLY A 126 18.67 18.33 20.07
C GLY A 126 17.76 18.24 21.30
N GLY A 127 16.44 18.22 21.10
CA GLY A 127 15.48 18.12 22.19
C GLY A 127 15.30 16.70 22.72
N THR A 128 14.81 16.62 23.96
CA THR A 128 14.45 15.36 24.63
C THR A 128 12.99 15.41 25.01
N LEU A 129 12.22 14.39 24.64
CA LEU A 129 10.84 14.19 25.06
C LEU A 129 10.81 13.80 26.55
N LEU A 130 10.05 14.53 27.32
CA LEU A 130 9.75 14.16 28.71
C LEU A 130 8.73 13.03 28.77
N MET A 131 8.70 12.34 29.90
CA MET A 131 7.77 11.23 30.16
C MET A 131 6.34 11.62 29.80
N THR A 132 5.81 10.96 28.80
CA THR A 132 4.51 11.27 28.17
C THR A 132 3.66 10.01 28.10
N PRO A 133 2.49 9.96 28.76
CA PRO A 133 1.57 8.84 28.62
C PRO A 133 0.92 8.85 27.24
N LEU A 134 0.93 7.70 26.57
CA LEU A 134 0.25 7.48 25.29
C LEU A 134 -1.06 6.75 25.54
N LYS A 135 -2.15 7.32 25.04
CA LYS A 135 -3.50 6.84 25.25
C LYS A 135 -4.09 6.28 23.96
N GLY A 136 -4.91 5.25 24.10
CA GLY A 136 -5.77 4.77 23.03
C GLY A 136 -7.07 5.59 22.90
N PRO A 137 -7.91 5.27 21.91
CA PRO A 137 -9.22 5.94 21.71
C PRO A 137 -10.18 5.79 22.90
N ASP A 138 -10.00 4.77 23.72
CA ASP A 138 -10.76 4.50 24.94
C ASP A 138 -10.33 5.38 26.13
N GLY A 139 -9.30 6.24 25.95
CA GLY A 139 -8.75 7.12 26.98
C GLY A 139 -7.78 6.45 27.96
N ASN A 140 -7.59 5.13 27.88
CA ASN A 140 -6.65 4.41 28.72
C ASN A 140 -5.20 4.60 28.24
N THR A 141 -4.26 4.62 29.21
CA THR A 141 -2.83 4.65 28.92
C THR A 141 -2.32 3.25 28.59
N TYR A 142 -1.68 3.08 27.44
CA TYR A 142 -1.12 1.82 26.96
C TYR A 142 0.40 1.83 26.94
N ALA A 143 1.02 2.99 26.75
CA ALA A 143 2.47 3.12 26.73
C ALA A 143 2.92 4.43 27.38
N VAL A 144 4.17 4.49 27.76
CA VAL A 144 4.82 5.69 28.28
C VAL A 144 6.04 6.00 27.40
N ALA A 145 6.07 7.21 26.86
CA ALA A 145 7.09 7.65 25.90
C ALA A 145 8.09 8.61 26.55
N GLN A 146 9.39 8.43 26.24
CA GLN A 146 10.46 9.31 26.68
C GLN A 146 11.71 9.10 25.80
N GLY A 147 12.51 10.13 25.59
CA GLY A 147 13.82 9.94 24.97
C GLY A 147 14.28 11.11 24.09
N PRO A 148 15.55 11.05 23.65
CA PRO A 148 16.11 12.06 22.74
C PRO A 148 15.52 11.95 21.35
N LEU A 149 15.21 13.09 20.71
CA LEU A 149 14.63 13.14 19.39
C LEU A 149 15.69 13.07 18.29
N ALA A 150 15.49 12.15 17.35
CA ALA A 150 16.17 12.15 16.07
C ALA A 150 15.32 12.95 15.05
N VAL A 151 15.80 14.12 14.67
CA VAL A 151 15.12 15.02 13.73
C VAL A 151 15.82 14.93 12.37
N GLY A 152 15.09 14.58 11.32
CA GLY A 152 15.63 14.45 9.96
C GLY A 152 15.82 15.78 9.20
N GLY A 153 15.47 16.91 9.81
CA GLY A 153 15.52 18.23 9.21
C GLY A 153 16.49 19.17 9.94
N ILE A 154 17.08 20.10 9.18
CA ILE A 154 17.96 21.14 9.71
C ILE A 154 17.32 22.50 9.41
N SER A 155 17.22 23.35 10.43
CA SER A 155 16.80 24.73 10.29
C SER A 155 17.97 25.65 10.69
N PHE A 156 18.44 26.43 9.74
CA PHE A 156 19.42 27.50 9.99
C PHE A 156 18.75 28.86 9.75
N GLY A 157 18.81 29.76 10.71
CA GLY A 157 18.24 31.09 10.56
C GLY A 157 18.97 32.12 11.39
N GLY A 158 19.32 33.26 10.77
CA GLY A 158 19.76 34.49 11.38
C GLY A 158 18.81 35.65 11.00
N LYS A 159 19.05 36.86 11.52
CA LYS A 159 18.18 38.04 11.33
C LYS A 159 17.94 38.44 9.86
N GLY A 160 18.57 37.81 8.86
CA GLY A 160 18.47 38.18 7.44
C GLY A 160 18.20 37.04 6.45
N ALA A 161 18.33 35.75 6.85
CA ALA A 161 18.07 34.64 5.96
C ALA A 161 17.63 33.40 6.75
N LYS A 162 16.57 32.73 6.31
CA LYS A 162 16.13 31.43 6.82
C LYS A 162 16.36 30.39 5.74
N ALA A 163 17.17 29.36 6.01
CA ALA A 163 17.29 28.17 5.20
C ALA A 163 16.74 26.99 5.99
N GLN A 164 15.72 26.35 5.47
CA GLN A 164 15.11 25.16 6.06
C GLN A 164 15.24 24.03 5.07
N LYS A 165 15.77 22.89 5.52
CA LYS A 165 15.83 21.67 4.75
C LYS A 165 15.08 20.57 5.52
N ASN A 166 14.09 19.94 4.89
CA ASN A 166 13.18 18.95 5.47
C ASN A 166 12.30 19.52 6.61
N PHE A 167 11.75 18.65 7.47
CA PHE A 167 10.78 19.00 8.52
C PHE A 167 11.45 19.03 9.91
N PRO A 168 11.98 20.16 10.37
CA PRO A 168 12.69 20.23 11.66
C PRO A 168 11.75 20.21 12.88
N THR A 169 10.44 20.35 12.67
CA THR A 169 9.40 20.38 13.72
C THR A 169 8.79 19.00 14.01
N SER A 170 9.31 17.95 13.37
CA SER A 170 8.94 16.56 13.64
C SER A 170 10.18 15.72 13.81
N GLY A 171 10.16 14.77 14.74
CA GLY A 171 11.26 13.87 15.03
C GLY A 171 10.76 12.50 15.48
N ARG A 172 11.63 11.49 15.37
CA ARG A 172 11.35 10.13 15.81
C ARG A 172 12.22 9.79 17.02
N VAL A 173 11.71 8.95 17.93
CA VAL A 173 12.49 8.30 18.97
C VAL A 173 12.33 6.80 18.78
N THR A 174 13.39 6.13 18.34
CA THR A 174 13.38 4.67 18.15
C THR A 174 13.35 3.97 19.51
N GLY A 175 12.41 3.05 19.68
CA GLY A 175 12.18 2.39 20.97
C GLY A 175 11.79 3.38 22.08
N GLY A 176 11.27 4.56 21.74
CA GLY A 176 11.03 5.67 22.64
C GLY A 176 9.81 5.53 23.54
N ALA A 177 8.97 4.53 23.36
CA ALA A 177 7.86 4.24 24.27
C ALA A 177 7.92 2.80 24.77
N ILE A 178 7.66 2.62 26.06
CA ILE A 178 7.53 1.31 26.70
C ILE A 178 6.05 1.01 26.90
N ILE A 179 5.65 -0.19 26.52
CA ILE A 179 4.28 -0.67 26.69
C ILE A 179 4.04 -1.00 28.17
N GLU A 180 3.02 -0.38 28.75
CA GLU A 180 2.57 -0.63 30.13
C GLU A 180 1.37 -1.58 30.16
N ARG A 181 0.54 -1.55 29.12
CA ARG A 181 -0.66 -2.37 29.02
C ARG A 181 -0.80 -2.94 27.61
N ALA A 182 -1.00 -4.25 27.52
CA ALA A 182 -1.35 -4.89 26.25
C ALA A 182 -2.83 -4.65 25.91
N VAL A 183 -3.13 -4.63 24.60
CA VAL A 183 -4.51 -4.79 24.12
C VAL A 183 -4.83 -6.27 24.15
N ASN A 184 -5.83 -6.65 24.93
CA ASN A 184 -6.27 -8.03 25.02
C ASN A 184 -7.03 -8.40 23.74
N TYR A 185 -6.36 -9.14 22.86
CA TYR A 185 -7.04 -9.86 21.79
C TYR A 185 -7.31 -11.28 22.28
N ALA A 186 -8.58 -11.58 22.50
CA ALA A 186 -8.99 -12.93 22.84
C ALA A 186 -9.05 -13.78 21.58
N MET A 187 -8.05 -14.64 21.38
CA MET A 187 -8.13 -15.68 20.35
C MET A 187 -9.38 -16.52 20.57
N PRO A 188 -10.19 -16.78 19.53
CA PRO A 188 -11.41 -17.57 19.68
C PRO A 188 -11.10 -18.97 20.25
N ALA A 189 -11.64 -19.29 21.41
CA ALA A 189 -11.44 -20.59 22.06
C ALA A 189 -11.97 -21.75 21.19
N THR A 190 -12.97 -21.48 20.37
CA THR A 190 -13.57 -22.44 19.43
C THR A 190 -12.74 -22.71 18.19
N GLY A 191 -11.65 -21.94 17.97
CA GLY A 191 -10.85 -22.04 16.75
C GLY A 191 -11.53 -21.51 15.49
N ASP A 192 -12.62 -20.75 15.65
CA ASP A 192 -13.27 -20.03 14.57
C ASP A 192 -12.48 -18.77 14.25
N LEU A 193 -11.83 -18.73 13.10
CA LEU A 193 -11.06 -17.59 12.62
C LEU A 193 -11.85 -16.88 11.51
N LEU A 194 -11.81 -15.56 11.50
CA LEU A 194 -12.35 -14.77 10.40
C LEU A 194 -11.19 -14.05 9.71
N TYR A 195 -10.99 -14.35 8.43
CA TYR A 195 -10.03 -13.67 7.57
C TYR A 195 -10.73 -12.70 6.66
N GLN A 196 -10.17 -11.52 6.51
CA GLN A 196 -10.68 -10.47 5.64
C GLN A 196 -9.65 -10.15 4.56
N LEU A 197 -10.06 -10.26 3.29
CA LEU A 197 -9.23 -9.79 2.18
C LEU A 197 -9.05 -8.27 2.26
N ARG A 198 -7.85 -7.77 1.93
CA ARG A 198 -7.58 -6.33 1.88
C ARG A 198 -8.38 -5.63 0.79
N GLU A 199 -8.54 -6.28 -0.36
CA GLU A 199 -9.41 -5.82 -1.46
C GLU A 199 -10.67 -6.69 -1.53
N THR A 200 -11.82 -6.05 -1.81
CA THR A 200 -13.13 -6.72 -1.89
C THR A 200 -13.29 -7.37 -3.25
N ASP A 201 -13.34 -8.71 -3.30
CA ASP A 201 -13.55 -9.46 -4.53
C ASP A 201 -14.15 -10.84 -4.26
N PHE A 202 -15.31 -11.13 -4.88
CA PHE A 202 -16.00 -12.40 -4.72
C PHE A 202 -15.22 -13.60 -5.28
N THR A 203 -14.50 -13.40 -6.40
CA THR A 203 -13.73 -14.47 -7.06
C THR A 203 -12.54 -14.88 -6.20
N SER A 204 -11.82 -13.90 -5.65
CA SER A 204 -10.70 -14.15 -4.75
C SER A 204 -11.14 -14.84 -3.45
N VAL A 205 -12.29 -14.43 -2.86
CA VAL A 205 -12.89 -15.10 -1.70
C VAL A 205 -13.22 -16.57 -2.01
N ALA A 206 -13.85 -16.83 -3.17
CA ALA A 206 -14.19 -18.19 -3.58
C ALA A 206 -12.94 -19.05 -3.78
N ARG A 207 -11.93 -18.54 -4.50
CA ARG A 207 -10.65 -19.25 -4.74
C ARG A 207 -9.88 -19.49 -3.44
N MET A 208 -9.84 -18.51 -2.53
CA MET A 208 -9.23 -18.65 -1.19
C MET A 208 -9.94 -19.75 -0.40
N THR A 209 -11.27 -19.73 -0.37
CA THR A 209 -12.08 -20.74 0.33
C THR A 209 -11.84 -22.15 -0.23
N GLU A 210 -11.78 -22.29 -1.55
CA GLU A 210 -11.49 -23.55 -2.24
C GLU A 210 -10.07 -24.05 -1.90
N ALA A 211 -9.05 -23.18 -1.94
CA ALA A 211 -7.68 -23.52 -1.61
C ALA A 211 -7.54 -24.04 -0.17
N ILE A 212 -8.20 -23.37 0.79
CA ILE A 212 -8.22 -23.81 2.20
C ILE A 212 -8.90 -25.18 2.34
N ASN A 213 -10.06 -25.35 1.72
CA ASN A 213 -10.82 -26.60 1.78
C ASN A 213 -10.08 -27.76 1.09
N LYS A 214 -9.34 -27.47 0.03
CA LYS A 214 -8.48 -28.47 -0.64
C LYS A 214 -7.32 -28.92 0.25
N HIS A 215 -6.75 -28.00 1.05
CA HIS A 215 -5.58 -28.31 1.91
C HIS A 215 -5.98 -28.99 3.22
N PHE A 216 -7.04 -28.53 3.90
CA PHE A 216 -7.44 -29.01 5.23
C PHE A 216 -8.66 -29.93 5.24
N GLY A 217 -9.35 -30.07 4.13
CA GLY A 217 -10.59 -30.83 4.01
C GLY A 217 -11.81 -29.94 3.84
N SER A 218 -12.82 -30.47 3.15
CA SER A 218 -14.06 -29.76 2.87
C SER A 218 -14.78 -29.34 4.16
N GLY A 219 -15.35 -28.12 4.15
CA GLY A 219 -16.05 -27.56 5.32
C GLY A 219 -15.14 -26.86 6.33
N THR A 220 -13.83 -26.79 6.10
CA THR A 220 -12.89 -26.02 6.94
C THR A 220 -13.07 -24.52 6.75
N ALA A 221 -13.34 -24.08 5.53
CA ALA A 221 -13.54 -22.66 5.20
C ALA A 221 -14.91 -22.45 4.54
N HIS A 222 -15.52 -21.30 4.87
CA HIS A 222 -16.80 -20.85 4.31
C HIS A 222 -16.71 -19.37 3.98
N SER A 223 -17.06 -19.01 2.74
CA SER A 223 -17.21 -17.62 2.32
C SER A 223 -18.42 -16.99 3.03
N MET A 224 -18.24 -15.84 3.64
CA MET A 224 -19.32 -15.10 4.31
C MET A 224 -19.87 -13.99 3.42
N ASP A 225 -18.99 -13.26 2.78
CA ASP A 225 -19.29 -12.16 1.86
C ASP A 225 -18.15 -11.97 0.84
N SER A 226 -18.11 -10.84 0.12
CA SER A 226 -17.10 -10.53 -0.89
C SER A 226 -15.70 -10.23 -0.32
N ARG A 227 -15.54 -10.25 1.00
CA ARG A 227 -14.29 -9.90 1.66
C ARG A 227 -13.90 -10.90 2.75
N SER A 228 -14.87 -11.58 3.36
CA SER A 228 -14.69 -12.33 4.60
C SER A 228 -14.81 -13.84 4.37
N VAL A 229 -13.85 -14.57 4.92
CA VAL A 229 -13.82 -16.04 4.94
C VAL A 229 -13.75 -16.52 6.38
N LYS A 230 -14.75 -17.27 6.82
CA LYS A 230 -14.73 -17.95 8.11
C LYS A 230 -13.99 -19.27 7.97
N VAL A 231 -13.00 -19.50 8.84
CA VAL A 231 -12.19 -20.71 8.85
C VAL A 231 -12.28 -21.37 10.22
N GLN A 232 -12.58 -22.66 10.25
CA GLN A 232 -12.68 -23.45 11.48
C GLN A 232 -11.54 -24.45 11.53
N LYS A 233 -10.84 -24.53 12.67
CA LYS A 233 -9.80 -25.53 12.84
C LYS A 233 -10.42 -26.94 12.80
N PRO A 234 -10.00 -27.81 11.87
CA PRO A 234 -10.54 -29.16 11.77
C PRO A 234 -10.22 -29.97 13.04
N PRO A 235 -11.16 -30.79 13.56
CA PRO A 235 -10.91 -31.60 14.74
C PRO A 235 -9.73 -32.57 14.61
N GLY A 236 -9.41 -32.99 13.38
CA GLY A 236 -8.30 -33.90 13.06
C GLY A 236 -6.93 -33.22 12.93
N PHE A 237 -6.85 -31.88 12.99
CA PHE A 237 -5.58 -31.18 12.83
C PHE A 237 -4.68 -31.39 14.06
N LYS A 238 -3.49 -32.01 13.81
CA LYS A 238 -2.49 -32.26 14.86
C LYS A 238 -1.64 -31.01 15.08
N GLY A 239 -1.96 -30.22 16.07
CA GLY A 239 -1.24 -29.00 16.44
C GLY A 239 -2.13 -28.02 17.20
N ASP A 240 -1.50 -27.02 17.79
CA ASP A 240 -2.20 -25.90 18.44
C ASP A 240 -2.81 -24.93 17.43
N LEU A 241 -3.51 -23.92 17.90
CA LEU A 241 -4.15 -22.92 17.04
C LEU A 241 -3.13 -22.11 16.27
N ILE A 242 -1.97 -21.80 16.87
CA ILE A 242 -0.91 -20.99 16.23
C ILE A 242 -0.30 -21.75 15.07
N THR A 243 -0.04 -23.07 15.24
CA THR A 243 0.45 -23.94 14.18
C THR A 243 -0.57 -24.02 13.01
N PHE A 244 -1.87 -24.08 13.35
CA PHE A 244 -2.92 -24.07 12.34
C PHE A 244 -2.95 -22.75 11.57
N ILE A 245 -2.89 -21.60 12.25
CA ILE A 245 -2.83 -20.26 11.64
C ILE A 245 -1.61 -20.17 10.69
N SER A 246 -0.44 -20.57 11.16
CA SER A 246 0.78 -20.54 10.35
C SER A 246 0.67 -21.39 9.08
N ALA A 247 0.09 -22.59 9.18
CA ALA A 247 -0.16 -23.44 8.03
C ALA A 247 -1.18 -22.84 7.06
N LEU A 248 -2.27 -22.24 7.60
CA LEU A 248 -3.32 -21.56 6.84
C LEU A 248 -2.76 -20.37 6.07
N GLU A 249 -1.99 -19.52 6.72
CA GLU A 249 -1.40 -18.32 6.14
C GLU A 249 -0.35 -18.61 5.06
N SER A 250 0.21 -19.80 5.08
CA SER A 250 1.20 -20.27 4.11
C SER A 250 0.57 -20.87 2.85
N ILE A 251 -0.76 -21.06 2.82
CA ILE A 251 -1.46 -21.59 1.64
C ILE A 251 -1.36 -20.58 0.51
N GLU A 252 -1.01 -21.07 -0.66
CA GLU A 252 -0.91 -20.31 -1.88
C GLU A 252 -2.18 -20.49 -2.73
N PHE A 253 -2.67 -19.39 -3.28
CA PHE A 253 -3.74 -19.40 -4.28
C PHE A 253 -3.55 -18.23 -5.26
N ASP A 254 -4.29 -18.25 -6.37
CA ASP A 254 -4.25 -17.20 -7.38
C ASP A 254 -5.44 -16.25 -7.17
N PRO A 255 -5.23 -15.06 -6.56
CA PRO A 255 -6.29 -14.07 -6.39
C PRO A 255 -6.66 -13.46 -7.74
N ASP A 256 -7.91 -13.07 -7.88
CA ASP A 256 -8.34 -12.25 -9.00
C ASP A 256 -7.75 -10.84 -8.87
N ARG A 257 -7.19 -10.33 -9.94
CA ARG A 257 -6.56 -9.02 -9.96
C ARG A 257 -7.38 -8.08 -10.83
N PRO A 258 -7.89 -6.97 -10.30
CA PRO A 258 -8.61 -6.02 -11.12
C PRO A 258 -7.69 -5.47 -12.21
N ALA A 259 -8.20 -5.43 -13.43
CA ALA A 259 -7.52 -4.80 -14.56
C ALA A 259 -7.41 -3.29 -14.28
N ARG A 260 -6.22 -2.82 -13.87
CA ARG A 260 -6.00 -1.44 -13.41
C ARG A 260 -4.84 -0.78 -14.16
N ILE A 261 -5.06 0.47 -14.58
CA ILE A 261 -4.03 1.37 -15.08
C ILE A 261 -3.77 2.44 -14.03
N VAL A 262 -2.55 2.60 -13.64
CA VAL A 262 -2.13 3.65 -12.70
C VAL A 262 -1.27 4.66 -13.47
N VAL A 263 -1.66 5.91 -13.43
CA VAL A 263 -0.99 7.00 -14.12
C VAL A 263 -0.57 8.07 -13.13
N ASN A 264 0.69 8.46 -13.17
CA ASN A 264 1.19 9.60 -12.41
C ASN A 264 1.39 10.78 -13.36
N GLU A 265 0.52 11.80 -13.24
CA GLU A 265 0.58 12.98 -14.11
C GLU A 265 1.84 13.81 -13.93
N ARG A 266 2.36 13.86 -12.70
CA ARG A 266 3.54 14.68 -12.38
C ARG A 266 4.83 14.11 -12.98
N THR A 267 4.97 12.79 -13.02
CA THR A 267 6.17 12.11 -13.51
C THR A 267 6.00 11.55 -14.92
N GLY A 268 4.77 11.49 -15.45
CA GLY A 268 4.44 10.84 -16.70
C GLY A 268 4.56 9.31 -16.66
N THR A 269 4.64 8.71 -15.49
CA THR A 269 4.77 7.26 -15.33
C THR A 269 3.42 6.59 -15.48
N ILE A 270 3.37 5.56 -16.36
CA ILE A 270 2.17 4.74 -16.58
C ILE A 270 2.51 3.30 -16.22
N VAL A 271 1.74 2.71 -15.29
CA VAL A 271 1.83 1.32 -14.88
C VAL A 271 0.54 0.60 -15.27
N MET A 272 0.64 -0.52 -15.94
CA MET A 272 -0.50 -1.25 -16.51
C MET A 272 -0.43 -2.73 -16.15
N GLY A 273 -1.58 -3.32 -15.81
CA GLY A 273 -1.75 -4.76 -15.71
C GLY A 273 -1.76 -5.45 -17.09
N GLN A 274 -1.54 -6.76 -17.11
CA GLN A 274 -1.49 -7.54 -18.36
C GLN A 274 -2.87 -7.77 -18.98
N ASP A 275 -3.93 -7.78 -18.17
CA ASP A 275 -5.29 -8.21 -18.56
C ASP A 275 -6.21 -7.07 -18.99
N ILE A 276 -5.66 -5.89 -19.26
CA ILE A 276 -6.44 -4.73 -19.66
C ILE A 276 -6.70 -4.79 -21.16
N ARG A 277 -7.99 -4.86 -21.54
CA ARG A 277 -8.44 -4.90 -22.94
C ARG A 277 -9.13 -3.60 -23.29
N ILE A 278 -9.03 -3.23 -24.56
CA ILE A 278 -9.74 -2.08 -25.14
C ILE A 278 -10.67 -2.59 -26.22
N SER A 279 -11.92 -2.15 -26.14
CA SER A 279 -12.95 -2.40 -27.15
C SER A 279 -12.76 -1.44 -28.34
N THR A 280 -13.44 -1.71 -29.45
CA THR A 280 -13.46 -0.85 -30.63
C THR A 280 -13.78 0.60 -30.26
N VAL A 281 -12.89 1.51 -30.58
CA VAL A 281 -13.04 2.94 -30.30
C VAL A 281 -12.21 3.78 -31.27
N ALA A 282 -12.74 4.95 -31.62
CA ALA A 282 -12.00 5.98 -32.33
C ALA A 282 -11.80 7.18 -31.40
N VAL A 283 -10.58 7.63 -31.24
CA VAL A 283 -10.22 8.79 -30.42
C VAL A 283 -9.40 9.74 -31.24
N SER A 284 -9.80 11.02 -31.25
CA SER A 284 -9.06 12.11 -31.86
C SER A 284 -8.58 13.05 -30.77
N HIS A 285 -7.28 13.28 -30.69
CA HIS A 285 -6.66 14.20 -29.74
C HIS A 285 -5.60 15.06 -30.44
N GLY A 286 -5.87 16.37 -30.57
CA GLY A 286 -5.01 17.27 -31.31
C GLY A 286 -4.93 16.88 -32.82
N ASN A 287 -3.72 16.60 -33.29
CA ASN A 287 -3.46 16.12 -34.66
C ASN A 287 -3.35 14.59 -34.75
N LEU A 288 -3.61 13.86 -33.65
CA LEU A 288 -3.56 12.40 -33.60
C LEU A 288 -4.97 11.82 -33.68
N ASN A 289 -5.20 10.90 -34.61
CA ASN A 289 -6.39 10.09 -34.71
C ASN A 289 -6.06 8.62 -34.42
N LEU A 290 -6.62 8.06 -33.34
CA LEU A 290 -6.47 6.68 -32.94
C LEU A 290 -7.77 5.93 -33.24
N ILE A 291 -7.71 4.87 -34.07
CA ILE A 291 -8.84 4.00 -34.34
C ILE A 291 -8.48 2.57 -33.93
N ILE A 292 -9.28 1.97 -33.09
CA ILE A 292 -9.19 0.57 -32.66
C ILE A 292 -10.37 -0.16 -33.29
N THR A 293 -10.11 -1.14 -34.17
CA THR A 293 -11.16 -1.90 -34.88
C THR A 293 -10.94 -3.40 -34.75
N ASP A 294 -12.03 -4.15 -34.86
CA ASP A 294 -11.98 -5.60 -35.01
C ASP A 294 -11.62 -5.99 -36.43
N SER A 295 -10.61 -6.85 -36.60
CA SER A 295 -10.41 -7.55 -37.85
C SER A 295 -10.14 -9.03 -37.59
N THR A 296 -10.92 -9.88 -38.25
CA THR A 296 -10.70 -11.32 -38.25
C THR A 296 -10.16 -11.70 -39.60
N GLU A 297 -8.91 -12.15 -39.67
CA GLU A 297 -8.35 -12.68 -40.92
C GLU A 297 -8.75 -14.15 -41.02
N ILE A 298 -9.53 -14.49 -42.04
CA ILE A 298 -9.89 -15.88 -42.34
C ILE A 298 -8.79 -16.46 -43.23
N VAL A 299 -7.93 -17.28 -42.63
CA VAL A 299 -6.91 -18.03 -43.39
C VAL A 299 -7.60 -19.25 -44.02
N GLN A 300 -7.85 -19.12 -45.33
CA GLN A 300 -8.41 -20.21 -46.12
C GLN A 300 -7.27 -21.10 -46.66
N PRO A 301 -7.30 -22.40 -46.44
CA PRO A 301 -6.30 -23.30 -47.02
C PRO A 301 -6.34 -23.25 -48.55
N ASN A 302 -5.20 -23.40 -49.20
CA ASN A 302 -5.13 -23.46 -50.66
C ASN A 302 -6.06 -24.57 -51.18
N PRO A 303 -6.80 -24.32 -52.30
CA PRO A 303 -7.70 -25.31 -52.90
C PRO A 303 -6.85 -26.45 -53.43
N LEU A 304 -6.77 -27.57 -52.71
CA LEU A 304 -6.14 -28.85 -52.97
C LEU A 304 -5.41 -29.44 -51.74
N THR A 305 -5.49 -28.82 -50.56
CA THR A 305 -4.98 -29.42 -49.32
C THR A 305 -6.13 -29.73 -48.38
N ALA A 306 -6.10 -30.91 -47.77
CA ALA A 306 -7.06 -31.31 -46.74
C ALA A 306 -6.76 -30.57 -45.40
N GLY A 307 -7.09 -29.27 -45.32
CA GLY A 307 -6.93 -28.48 -44.12
C GLY A 307 -8.28 -27.87 -43.70
N THR A 308 -8.53 -27.76 -42.40
CA THR A 308 -9.68 -27.06 -41.85
C THR A 308 -9.41 -25.56 -41.80
N THR A 309 -10.42 -24.74 -42.16
CA THR A 309 -10.37 -23.28 -42.05
C THR A 309 -10.14 -22.89 -40.59
N ALA A 310 -9.06 -22.20 -40.27
CA ALA A 310 -8.76 -21.68 -38.95
C ALA A 310 -8.85 -20.15 -38.98
N ALA A 311 -9.59 -19.58 -38.06
CA ALA A 311 -9.60 -18.15 -37.81
C ALA A 311 -8.43 -17.81 -36.87
N ALA A 312 -7.43 -17.09 -37.36
CA ALA A 312 -6.32 -16.60 -36.55
C ALA A 312 -6.44 -15.10 -36.37
N PRO A 313 -6.38 -14.58 -35.16
CA PRO A 313 -6.29 -13.13 -34.93
C PRO A 313 -4.91 -12.63 -35.39
N LYS A 314 -4.90 -11.67 -36.30
CA LYS A 314 -3.66 -11.04 -36.76
C LYS A 314 -3.66 -9.57 -36.39
N THR A 315 -2.65 -9.19 -35.63
CA THR A 315 -2.44 -7.81 -35.20
C THR A 315 -1.60 -7.08 -36.26
N THR A 316 -2.17 -6.05 -36.88
CA THR A 316 -1.43 -5.15 -37.74
C THR A 316 -1.55 -3.72 -37.24
N VAL A 317 -0.46 -3.13 -36.83
CA VAL A 317 -0.37 -1.71 -36.44
C VAL A 317 0.20 -0.95 -37.63
N SER A 318 -0.55 0.00 -38.21
CA SER A 318 -0.03 0.94 -39.17
C SER A 318 -0.21 2.36 -38.69
N ALA A 319 0.90 3.08 -38.58
CA ALA A 319 0.93 4.51 -38.30
C ALA A 319 1.49 5.22 -39.51
N THR A 320 0.78 6.20 -40.06
CA THR A 320 1.25 7.03 -41.17
C THR A 320 1.19 8.50 -40.78
N GLU A 321 2.30 9.17 -40.92
CA GLU A 321 2.49 10.59 -40.61
C GLU A 321 2.29 11.41 -41.91
N ASP A 322 1.09 11.97 -42.10
CA ASP A 322 0.92 13.19 -42.90
C ASP A 322 -0.44 13.83 -42.57
N LYS A 323 -0.43 15.04 -42.01
CA LYS A 323 -1.55 15.98 -41.79
C LYS A 323 -2.83 15.37 -41.16
N GLY A 324 -2.68 14.60 -40.10
CA GLY A 324 -3.76 13.93 -39.37
C GLY A 324 -3.42 12.45 -39.20
N ASN A 325 -2.57 12.12 -38.23
CA ASN A 325 -2.11 10.75 -37.97
C ASN A 325 -3.27 9.86 -37.56
N LEU A 326 -3.70 8.96 -38.44
CA LEU A 326 -4.69 7.94 -38.16
C LEU A 326 -3.99 6.66 -37.69
N VAL A 327 -4.11 6.31 -36.45
CA VAL A 327 -3.63 5.03 -35.90
C VAL A 327 -4.79 4.08 -35.81
N VAL A 328 -4.78 3.01 -36.59
CA VAL A 328 -5.79 1.96 -36.56
C VAL A 328 -5.22 0.78 -35.78
N LEU A 329 -5.86 0.42 -34.65
CA LEU A 329 -5.51 -0.74 -33.83
C LEU A 329 -6.66 -1.75 -33.85
N GLN A 330 -6.32 -3.04 -33.79
CA GLN A 330 -7.32 -4.11 -33.77
C GLN A 330 -7.79 -4.42 -32.34
N MET A 331 -8.99 -4.99 -32.21
CA MET A 331 -9.57 -5.40 -30.91
C MET A 331 -8.73 -6.49 -30.24
N GLY A 332 -8.67 -6.44 -28.91
CA GLY A 332 -7.91 -7.39 -28.10
C GLY A 332 -6.44 -7.00 -27.93
N VAL A 333 -6.03 -5.84 -28.43
CA VAL A 333 -4.68 -5.31 -28.21
C VAL A 333 -4.52 -4.98 -26.73
N ASN A 334 -3.44 -5.49 -26.15
CA ASN A 334 -3.04 -5.13 -24.81
C ASN A 334 -2.69 -3.63 -24.78
N ILE A 335 -3.19 -2.92 -23.81
CA ILE A 335 -2.95 -1.48 -23.67
C ILE A 335 -1.46 -1.12 -23.69
N GLY A 336 -0.59 -2.04 -23.26
CA GLY A 336 0.86 -1.89 -23.35
C GLY A 336 1.39 -1.81 -24.78
N GLU A 337 0.73 -2.42 -25.76
CA GLU A 337 1.06 -2.31 -27.18
C GLU A 337 0.65 -0.95 -27.73
N ILE A 338 -0.52 -0.47 -27.32
CA ILE A 338 -1.00 0.88 -27.65
C ILE A 338 -0.04 1.93 -27.11
N ALA A 339 0.36 1.82 -25.84
CA ALA A 339 1.29 2.74 -25.22
C ALA A 339 2.66 2.73 -25.93
N ARG A 340 3.15 1.55 -26.34
CA ARG A 340 4.39 1.43 -27.14
C ARG A 340 4.26 2.04 -28.52
N ALA A 341 3.15 1.82 -29.20
CA ALA A 341 2.87 2.39 -30.52
C ALA A 341 2.79 3.92 -30.46
N LEU A 342 2.08 4.47 -29.47
CA LEU A 342 1.96 5.92 -29.26
C LEU A 342 3.30 6.56 -28.86
N ASN A 343 4.08 5.90 -28.03
CA ASN A 343 5.44 6.35 -27.69
C ASN A 343 6.39 6.34 -28.90
N ALA A 344 6.27 5.35 -29.77
CA ALA A 344 7.08 5.28 -30.99
C ALA A 344 6.82 6.45 -31.97
N ILE A 345 5.61 7.03 -31.92
CA ILE A 345 5.19 8.21 -32.70
C ILE A 345 5.60 9.53 -32.00
N GLY A 346 6.14 9.45 -30.75
CA GLY A 346 6.59 10.64 -30.02
C GLY A 346 5.46 11.36 -29.25
N VAL A 347 4.36 10.68 -28.93
CA VAL A 347 3.27 11.24 -28.14
C VAL A 347 3.77 11.51 -26.71
N THR A 348 3.47 12.70 -26.18
CA THR A 348 3.91 13.04 -24.82
C THR A 348 3.17 12.23 -23.77
N PRO A 349 3.77 11.99 -22.58
CA PRO A 349 3.07 11.30 -21.49
C PRO A 349 1.73 11.94 -21.09
N ARG A 350 1.64 13.27 -21.18
CA ARG A 350 0.41 14.02 -20.88
C ARG A 350 -0.69 13.72 -21.89
N ASP A 351 -0.34 13.65 -23.19
CA ASP A 351 -1.31 13.32 -24.24
C ASP A 351 -1.76 11.86 -24.14
N LEU A 352 -0.85 10.94 -23.78
CA LEU A 352 -1.20 9.54 -23.48
C LEU A 352 -2.25 9.44 -22.38
N ILE A 353 -2.09 10.22 -21.30
CA ILE A 353 -3.04 10.27 -20.20
C ILE A 353 -4.40 10.76 -20.70
N ALA A 354 -4.44 11.84 -21.47
CA ALA A 354 -5.68 12.40 -22.03
C ALA A 354 -6.38 11.40 -22.95
N ILE A 355 -5.62 10.67 -23.78
CA ILE A 355 -6.15 9.60 -24.64
C ILE A 355 -6.76 8.47 -23.80
N PHE A 356 -6.08 7.98 -22.75
CA PHE A 356 -6.63 6.92 -21.90
C PHE A 356 -7.86 7.37 -21.13
N GLN A 357 -7.90 8.62 -20.67
CA GLN A 357 -9.08 9.22 -20.06
C GLN A 357 -10.27 9.26 -21.06
N ALA A 358 -10.01 9.67 -22.31
CA ALA A 358 -11.04 9.70 -23.35
C ALA A 358 -11.56 8.29 -23.68
N ILE A 359 -10.67 7.28 -23.80
CA ILE A 359 -11.04 5.87 -24.03
C ILE A 359 -11.86 5.34 -22.85
N LYS A 360 -11.51 5.70 -21.62
CA LYS A 360 -12.27 5.33 -20.41
C LYS A 360 -13.63 6.00 -20.39
N ALA A 361 -13.71 7.29 -20.68
CA ALA A 361 -14.95 8.05 -20.74
C ALA A 361 -15.90 7.53 -21.83
N ALA A 362 -15.35 7.05 -22.95
CA ALA A 362 -16.10 6.38 -24.03
C ALA A 362 -16.59 4.97 -23.66
N GLY A 363 -16.20 4.43 -22.47
CA GLY A 363 -16.56 3.09 -22.04
C GLY A 363 -15.80 1.95 -22.74
N ALA A 364 -14.81 2.29 -23.58
CA ALA A 364 -14.06 1.30 -24.35
C ALA A 364 -12.93 0.64 -23.54
N LEU A 365 -12.52 1.20 -22.41
CA LEU A 365 -11.50 0.65 -21.53
C LEU A 365 -12.12 -0.32 -20.54
N GLN A 366 -11.80 -1.63 -20.68
CA GLN A 366 -12.20 -2.68 -19.74
C GLN A 366 -11.18 -2.74 -18.59
N GLY A 367 -11.31 -1.86 -17.62
CA GLY A 367 -10.42 -1.73 -16.48
C GLY A 367 -10.62 -0.42 -15.74
N GLU A 368 -9.98 -0.32 -14.58
CA GLU A 368 -9.99 0.89 -13.76
C GLU A 368 -8.81 1.80 -14.17
N LEU A 369 -9.06 3.10 -14.30
CA LEU A 369 -8.02 4.12 -14.50
C LEU A 369 -7.86 4.91 -13.20
N VAL A 370 -6.68 4.81 -12.59
CA VAL A 370 -6.30 5.51 -11.36
C VAL A 370 -5.26 6.57 -11.71
N ILE A 371 -5.49 7.82 -11.29
CA ILE A 371 -4.59 8.95 -11.50
C ILE A 371 -3.98 9.34 -10.15
N LEU A 372 -2.63 9.46 -10.09
CA LEU A 372 -1.85 9.80 -8.89
C LEU A 372 -1.19 11.18 -9.02
#